data_3ed231e9cd6ecc37082a49e60f5995ae
#
_entry.id   3ed231e9cd6ecc37082a49e60f5995ae
#
_cell.length_a   1.000
_cell.length_b   1.000
_cell.length_c   1.000
_cell.angle_alpha   90.00
_cell.angle_beta   90.00
_cell.angle_gamma   90.00
#
_symmetry.space_group_name_H-M   'P 1'
#
loop_
_entity.id
_entity.type
_entity.pdbx_description
1 polymer ?
#
loop_
_entity_poly.entity_id
_entity_poly.type
_entity_poly.pdbx_seq_one_letter_code
_entity_poly.pdbx_strand_id
1 'polypeptide(L)'
;MSTTTPDLALDAVVDLDVPGPTISRHLYGHFAEHLGRCVYEGFWVGEDSDIPNVGGIRTDVVEALRELAIPNLRWPGGCFADTYHWRDGVGPAADRPRIVNTHWGDVVEDNAFGTHEFMALCDLLGTAPYISGNVGSGTVQETADWVEYLTRGDDSPMARLRREHGRDEPWGVSFFGIGNEPWGCGGNLRADQFASLARQHATYARDHGGNRLVRVAAGASDDDYAWTETLMQQVAKLGDAEPRDLWQMVSFHFYTFAGTWGDKGAATEFTRDEYWATMRKALDVRRIIAGHSAVMDAYDPEARLGLALDEWGTWWNVERDTNPGFLYQQNAMRDALVASVHFDAFHDHARRLRLANIAQTVNVLQSMLLTDGAKMIKTPTFHAFAMSAGHHDAASLPVRERVARATHDVDGTPVGTVSASASTKDGAVLVSLTNLDPDAPATVRVDLRGRAVSDPVATVLAADDPAAHNTFDAPDAVAPRPLDGVTVTDGVLTAELPPAAFATVRLTLAS
;
A
#
# COMPACT_ATOMS: atom_id res chain seq x y z
N MET A 1 -25.42 -23.76 38.00
CA MET A 1 -25.29 -23.65 36.55
C MET A 1 -23.87 -23.18 36.31
N SER A 2 -23.03 -24.06 35.80
CA SER A 2 -21.63 -23.69 35.45
C SER A 2 -21.73 -22.79 34.21
N THR A 3 -21.49 -21.50 34.36
CA THR A 3 -21.27 -20.59 33.25
C THR A 3 -19.91 -20.96 32.67
N THR A 4 -19.87 -21.83 31.66
CA THR A 4 -18.69 -21.96 30.81
C THR A 4 -18.46 -20.58 30.20
N THR A 5 -17.38 -19.92 30.63
CA THR A 5 -16.87 -18.73 29.95
C THR A 5 -16.68 -19.13 28.50
N PRO A 6 -17.21 -18.40 27.53
CA PRO A 6 -16.95 -18.71 26.12
C PRO A 6 -15.44 -18.71 25.90
N ASP A 7 -14.99 -19.67 25.11
CA ASP A 7 -13.55 -19.78 24.76
C ASP A 7 -13.21 -18.55 23.92
N LEU A 8 -12.52 -17.57 24.54
CA LEU A 8 -12.21 -16.29 23.91
C LEU A 8 -11.05 -16.47 22.94
N ALA A 9 -11.26 -16.13 21.69
CA ALA A 9 -10.20 -16.09 20.67
C ALA A 9 -9.26 -14.89 20.88
N LEU A 10 -9.78 -13.78 21.45
CA LEU A 10 -9.01 -12.61 21.86
C LEU A 10 -9.61 -12.01 23.15
N ASP A 11 -8.76 -11.80 24.17
CA ASP A 11 -9.04 -10.91 25.31
C ASP A 11 -7.96 -9.84 25.37
N ALA A 12 -8.33 -8.58 25.13
CA ALA A 12 -7.39 -7.47 25.03
C ALA A 12 -7.83 -6.24 25.82
N VAL A 13 -6.89 -5.32 26.00
CA VAL A 13 -7.10 -4.00 26.62
C VAL A 13 -6.66 -2.92 25.61
N VAL A 14 -7.45 -1.88 25.49
CA VAL A 14 -7.13 -0.63 24.79
C VAL A 14 -7.33 0.52 25.77
N ASP A 15 -6.29 1.31 26.00
CA ASP A 15 -6.35 2.49 26.86
C ASP A 15 -6.62 3.73 26.00
N LEU A 16 -7.84 4.27 26.12
CA LEU A 16 -8.30 5.41 25.32
C LEU A 16 -7.68 6.75 25.73
N ASP A 17 -7.04 6.81 26.90
CA ASP A 17 -6.38 8.02 27.43
C ASP A 17 -4.88 8.07 27.08
N VAL A 18 -4.33 7.00 26.48
CA VAL A 18 -2.91 6.90 26.11
C VAL A 18 -2.76 6.65 24.60
N PRO A 19 -3.05 7.66 23.77
CA PRO A 19 -2.86 7.54 22.32
C PRO A 19 -1.37 7.41 21.97
N GLY A 20 -1.10 6.61 20.95
CA GLY A 20 0.21 6.43 20.35
C GLY A 20 0.49 7.41 19.21
N PRO A 21 1.43 7.07 18.32
CA PRO A 21 1.74 7.86 17.12
C PRO A 21 0.54 7.99 16.17
N THR A 22 0.56 9.06 15.36
CA THR A 22 -0.41 9.22 14.27
C THR A 22 -0.18 8.14 13.19
N ILE A 23 -1.25 7.46 12.82
CA ILE A 23 -1.31 6.55 11.68
C ILE A 23 -1.32 7.42 10.41
N SER A 24 -0.20 7.49 9.71
CA SER A 24 -0.13 8.27 8.47
C SER A 24 -1.16 7.77 7.46
N ARG A 25 -1.96 8.66 6.87
CA ARG A 25 -2.85 8.27 5.76
C ARG A 25 -2.09 7.59 4.63
N HIS A 26 -0.82 7.96 4.41
CA HIS A 26 0.02 7.39 3.36
C HIS A 26 0.37 5.90 3.56
N LEU A 27 -0.03 5.28 4.66
CA LEU A 27 -0.01 3.81 4.84
C LEU A 27 -1.07 3.09 3.97
N TYR A 28 -2.01 3.85 3.43
CA TYR A 28 -3.07 3.40 2.54
C TYR A 28 -2.85 3.86 1.10
N GLY A 29 -1.58 4.07 0.73
CA GLY A 29 -1.17 4.47 -0.60
C GLY A 29 -1.33 3.36 -1.64
N HIS A 30 -1.33 3.77 -2.89
CA HIS A 30 -1.53 2.88 -4.03
C HIS A 30 -0.38 2.98 -5.01
N PHE A 31 -0.28 1.97 -5.87
CA PHE A 31 0.75 1.84 -6.87
C PHE A 31 0.14 1.56 -8.24
N ALA A 32 0.61 2.30 -9.24
CA ALA A 32 0.29 2.14 -10.65
C ALA A 32 1.58 1.99 -11.46
N GLU A 33 1.62 1.02 -12.34
CA GLU A 33 2.78 0.74 -13.17
C GLU A 33 2.36 0.51 -14.62
N HIS A 34 3.22 0.84 -15.56
CA HIS A 34 3.12 0.37 -16.94
C HIS A 34 3.38 -1.14 -16.99
N LEU A 35 2.43 -1.89 -16.43
CA LEU A 35 2.42 -3.35 -16.31
C LEU A 35 1.03 -3.84 -16.66
N GLY A 36 0.97 -4.80 -17.61
CA GLY A 36 -0.28 -5.41 -18.01
C GLY A 36 -1.35 -4.39 -18.37
N ARG A 37 -2.51 -4.48 -17.71
CA ARG A 37 -3.64 -3.57 -17.91
C ARG A 37 -3.87 -2.61 -16.74
N CYS A 38 -2.81 -2.26 -16.00
CA CYS A 38 -2.95 -1.30 -14.89
C CYS A 38 -3.19 0.12 -15.43
N VAL A 39 -2.34 0.60 -16.33
CA VAL A 39 -2.47 1.92 -16.96
C VAL A 39 -3.45 1.83 -18.12
N TYR A 40 -3.05 1.19 -19.21
CA TYR A 40 -3.90 1.02 -20.39
C TYR A 40 -5.03 0.02 -20.10
N GLU A 41 -6.27 0.37 -20.49
CA GLU A 41 -7.52 -0.34 -20.17
C GLU A 41 -7.91 -0.30 -18.67
N GLY A 42 -6.99 0.02 -17.79
CA GLY A 42 -7.23 0.24 -16.35
C GLY A 42 -7.60 1.69 -16.07
N PHE A 43 -6.61 2.57 -15.91
CA PHE A 43 -6.84 4.00 -15.72
C PHE A 43 -7.16 4.75 -17.01
N TRP A 44 -6.51 4.35 -18.11
CA TRP A 44 -6.46 5.06 -19.39
C TRP A 44 -7.09 4.25 -20.52
N VAL A 45 -7.98 4.88 -21.24
CA VAL A 45 -8.64 4.28 -22.44
C VAL A 45 -8.50 5.15 -23.68
N GLY A 46 -7.88 6.33 -23.56
CA GLY A 46 -7.79 7.31 -24.65
C GLY A 46 -9.03 8.20 -24.74
N GLU A 47 -8.83 9.41 -25.26
CA GLU A 47 -9.89 10.43 -25.36
C GLU A 47 -11.03 10.02 -26.29
N ASP A 48 -10.72 9.28 -27.36
CA ASP A 48 -11.66 8.84 -28.39
C ASP A 48 -12.41 7.55 -28.02
N SER A 49 -12.22 7.01 -26.80
CA SER A 49 -12.87 5.78 -26.35
C SER A 49 -14.36 5.98 -26.10
N ASP A 50 -15.18 4.98 -26.48
CA ASP A 50 -16.60 4.91 -26.12
C ASP A 50 -16.82 4.66 -24.61
N ILE A 51 -15.78 4.24 -23.87
CA ILE A 51 -15.83 4.10 -22.42
C ILE A 51 -15.81 5.49 -21.78
N PRO A 52 -16.74 5.80 -20.84
CA PRO A 52 -16.81 7.11 -20.21
C PRO A 52 -15.46 7.53 -19.62
N ASN A 53 -14.95 8.68 -20.08
CA ASN A 53 -13.65 9.18 -19.69
C ASN A 53 -13.61 10.71 -19.61
N VAL A 54 -12.59 11.24 -18.94
CA VAL A 54 -12.23 12.66 -18.93
C VAL A 54 -10.78 12.76 -19.38
N GLY A 55 -10.57 13.29 -20.58
CA GLY A 55 -9.22 13.36 -21.18
C GLY A 55 -8.53 12.00 -21.25
N GLY A 56 -9.27 10.94 -21.61
CA GLY A 56 -8.80 9.56 -21.72
C GLY A 56 -8.77 8.76 -20.40
N ILE A 57 -8.98 9.39 -19.25
CA ILE A 57 -8.99 8.73 -17.93
C ILE A 57 -10.40 8.24 -17.61
N ARG A 58 -10.55 6.96 -17.27
CA ARG A 58 -11.85 6.32 -16.97
C ARG A 58 -12.54 6.94 -15.76
N THR A 59 -13.78 7.36 -15.92
CA THR A 59 -14.56 8.01 -14.85
C THR A 59 -15.02 7.03 -13.78
N ASP A 60 -15.41 5.82 -14.14
CA ASP A 60 -15.84 4.77 -13.19
C ASP A 60 -14.71 4.36 -12.23
N VAL A 61 -13.49 4.22 -12.74
CA VAL A 61 -12.29 3.94 -11.93
C VAL A 61 -11.99 5.11 -10.99
N VAL A 62 -12.05 6.35 -11.49
CA VAL A 62 -11.83 7.56 -10.67
C VAL A 62 -12.87 7.65 -9.56
N GLU A 63 -14.15 7.43 -9.86
CA GLU A 63 -15.24 7.49 -8.87
C GLU A 63 -15.05 6.43 -7.77
N ALA A 64 -14.73 5.19 -8.13
CA ALA A 64 -14.45 4.13 -7.17
C ALA A 64 -13.24 4.45 -6.27
N LEU A 65 -12.13 4.92 -6.85
CA LEU A 65 -10.93 5.23 -6.07
C LEU A 65 -11.10 6.47 -5.17
N ARG A 66 -11.98 7.41 -5.52
CA ARG A 66 -12.36 8.53 -4.65
C ARG A 66 -13.08 8.04 -3.38
N GLU A 67 -13.85 6.96 -3.43
CA GLU A 67 -14.48 6.36 -2.24
C GLU A 67 -13.42 5.89 -1.23
N LEU A 68 -12.24 5.45 -1.70
CA LEU A 68 -11.13 5.05 -0.84
C LEU A 68 -10.35 6.24 -0.26
N ALA A 69 -10.55 7.44 -0.82
CA ALA A 69 -9.76 8.63 -0.49
C ALA A 69 -8.25 8.33 -0.53
N ILE A 70 -7.79 7.68 -1.62
CA ILE A 70 -6.40 7.24 -1.73
C ILE A 70 -5.44 8.41 -1.51
N PRO A 71 -4.49 8.31 -0.57
CA PRO A 71 -3.71 9.45 -0.13
C PRO A 71 -2.50 9.75 -1.01
N ASN A 72 -1.98 8.76 -1.70
CA ASN A 72 -0.91 8.90 -2.69
C ASN A 72 -0.99 7.79 -3.74
N LEU A 73 -0.47 8.07 -4.92
CA LEU A 73 -0.36 7.14 -6.02
C LEU A 73 1.07 7.16 -6.56
N ARG A 74 1.74 6.01 -6.53
CA ARG A 74 3.09 5.80 -7.04
C ARG A 74 3.06 5.41 -8.51
N TRP A 75 3.90 6.06 -9.36
CA TRP A 75 4.00 5.87 -10.80
C TRP A 75 5.38 6.34 -11.30
N PRO A 76 5.98 5.89 -12.43
CA PRO A 76 5.42 5.06 -13.51
C PRO A 76 5.57 3.56 -13.28
N GLY A 77 6.18 3.14 -12.19
CA GLY A 77 6.39 1.74 -11.90
C GLY A 77 7.24 1.52 -10.67
N GLY A 78 7.45 0.32 -10.45
CA GLY A 78 8.40 -0.65 -10.07
C GLY A 78 9.51 -0.82 -11.10
N CYS A 79 9.68 -2.04 -11.61
CA CYS A 79 10.75 -2.34 -12.58
C CYS A 79 10.69 -1.46 -13.83
N PHE A 80 9.49 -1.10 -14.29
CA PHE A 80 9.35 -0.22 -15.45
C PHE A 80 9.99 1.16 -15.22
N ALA A 81 9.99 1.69 -14.00
CA ALA A 81 10.55 3.01 -13.70
C ALA A 81 12.03 3.10 -14.05
N ASP A 82 12.81 2.03 -13.87
CA ASP A 82 14.25 2.00 -14.13
C ASP A 82 14.62 1.80 -15.61
N THR A 83 13.62 1.70 -16.50
CA THR A 83 13.76 1.74 -17.96
C THR A 83 13.02 2.91 -18.61
N TYR A 84 12.24 3.67 -17.82
CA TYR A 84 11.43 4.77 -18.31
C TYR A 84 12.19 6.08 -18.36
N HIS A 85 12.32 6.64 -19.56
CA HIS A 85 12.87 7.98 -19.77
C HIS A 85 11.71 8.99 -19.83
N TRP A 86 11.55 9.81 -18.81
CA TRP A 86 10.39 10.69 -18.64
C TRP A 86 10.08 11.60 -19.83
N ARG A 87 11.11 11.97 -20.62
CA ARG A 87 10.96 12.80 -21.83
C ARG A 87 10.15 12.09 -22.91
N ASP A 88 10.14 10.77 -22.93
CA ASP A 88 9.35 9.98 -23.87
C ASP A 88 7.83 10.09 -23.62
N GLY A 89 7.44 10.43 -22.39
CA GLY A 89 6.04 10.57 -21.97
C GLY A 89 5.56 12.01 -21.84
N VAL A 90 6.19 13.00 -22.49
CA VAL A 90 5.77 14.41 -22.47
C VAL A 90 5.70 15.00 -23.89
N GLY A 91 5.03 16.14 -24.01
CA GLY A 91 4.77 16.76 -25.31
C GLY A 91 3.60 16.12 -26.08
N PRO A 92 3.38 16.49 -27.37
CA PRO A 92 2.26 15.98 -28.16
C PRO A 92 2.29 14.45 -28.26
N ALA A 93 1.19 13.77 -27.96
CA ALA A 93 1.13 12.30 -27.93
C ALA A 93 1.55 11.64 -29.25
N ALA A 94 1.25 12.30 -30.40
CA ALA A 94 1.62 11.80 -31.72
C ALA A 94 3.14 11.78 -31.98
N ASP A 95 3.90 12.58 -31.26
CA ASP A 95 5.35 12.72 -31.41
C ASP A 95 6.14 11.86 -30.39
N ARG A 96 5.45 11.25 -29.42
CA ARG A 96 6.07 10.42 -28.40
C ARG A 96 6.62 9.12 -28.99
N PRO A 97 7.83 8.70 -28.62
CA PRO A 97 8.41 7.46 -29.12
C PRO A 97 7.66 6.24 -28.58
N ARG A 98 7.65 5.18 -29.36
CA ARG A 98 7.19 3.86 -28.90
C ARG A 98 8.40 3.10 -28.35
N ILE A 99 8.21 2.49 -27.18
CA ILE A 99 9.25 1.70 -26.50
C ILE A 99 8.76 0.27 -26.29
N VAL A 100 9.69 -0.66 -26.06
CA VAL A 100 9.35 -2.04 -25.69
C VAL A 100 9.43 -2.17 -24.18
N ASN A 101 8.34 -2.60 -23.56
CA ASN A 101 8.31 -2.93 -22.14
C ASN A 101 8.90 -4.33 -21.92
N THR A 102 10.22 -4.37 -21.73
CA THR A 102 10.97 -5.63 -21.60
C THR A 102 10.79 -6.31 -20.25
N HIS A 103 10.28 -5.61 -19.24
CA HIS A 103 9.98 -6.19 -17.94
C HIS A 103 8.62 -6.90 -17.93
N TRP A 104 7.62 -6.30 -18.60
CA TRP A 104 6.24 -6.73 -18.46
C TRP A 104 5.59 -7.07 -19.80
N GLY A 105 5.59 -8.36 -20.12
CA GLY A 105 4.84 -8.91 -21.26
C GLY A 105 5.47 -8.69 -22.63
N ASP A 106 6.61 -8.03 -22.72
CA ASP A 106 7.33 -7.74 -23.98
C ASP A 106 6.44 -7.01 -24.99
N VAL A 107 5.61 -6.08 -24.49
CA VAL A 107 4.66 -5.30 -25.28
C VAL A 107 5.23 -3.94 -25.70
N VAL A 108 4.64 -3.36 -26.73
CA VAL A 108 5.01 -2.01 -27.18
C VAL A 108 4.16 -0.99 -26.44
N GLU A 109 4.81 -0.13 -25.66
CA GLU A 109 4.22 1.04 -25.03
C GLU A 109 4.28 2.22 -26.00
N ASP A 110 3.17 2.93 -26.17
CA ASP A 110 3.08 4.10 -27.05
C ASP A 110 3.32 5.43 -26.35
N ASN A 111 3.53 5.38 -25.02
CA ASN A 111 3.69 6.56 -24.16
C ASN A 111 2.50 7.54 -24.19
N ALA A 112 1.30 7.08 -24.58
CA ALA A 112 0.10 7.91 -24.58
C ALA A 112 -0.27 8.40 -23.17
N PHE A 113 0.04 7.61 -22.13
CA PHE A 113 -0.05 7.99 -20.73
C PHE A 113 1.33 8.31 -20.17
N GLY A 114 1.60 9.57 -19.91
CA GLY A 114 2.87 10.03 -19.38
C GLY A 114 2.69 10.99 -18.20
N THR A 115 3.64 11.91 -18.02
CA THR A 115 3.66 12.82 -16.86
C THR A 115 2.39 13.66 -16.74
N HIS A 116 1.90 14.25 -17.83
CA HIS A 116 0.72 15.11 -17.80
C HIS A 116 -0.55 14.33 -17.49
N GLU A 117 -0.72 13.18 -18.09
CA GLU A 117 -1.86 12.29 -17.90
C GLU A 117 -1.87 11.72 -16.45
N PHE A 118 -0.71 11.34 -15.92
CA PHE A 118 -0.59 10.91 -14.53
C PHE A 118 -0.93 12.04 -13.54
N MET A 119 -0.43 13.24 -13.76
CA MET A 119 -0.74 14.38 -12.89
C MET A 119 -2.21 14.78 -12.99
N ALA A 120 -2.83 14.67 -14.17
CA ALA A 120 -4.28 14.86 -14.33
C ALA A 120 -5.09 13.78 -13.57
N LEU A 121 -4.64 12.53 -13.59
CA LEU A 121 -5.23 11.46 -12.76
C LEU A 121 -5.13 11.80 -11.26
N CYS A 122 -3.98 12.26 -10.79
CA CYS A 122 -3.80 12.68 -9.39
C CYS A 122 -4.73 13.85 -9.03
N ASP A 123 -4.87 14.85 -9.90
CA ASP A 123 -5.78 15.98 -9.72
C ASP A 123 -7.26 15.51 -9.66
N LEU A 124 -7.67 14.59 -10.56
CA LEU A 124 -9.01 13.99 -10.54
C LEU A 124 -9.29 13.20 -9.26
N LEU A 125 -8.31 12.49 -8.74
CA LEU A 125 -8.44 11.68 -7.51
C LEU A 125 -8.33 12.53 -6.24
N GLY A 126 -7.69 13.70 -6.31
CA GLY A 126 -7.31 14.49 -5.13
C GLY A 126 -6.21 13.82 -4.31
N THR A 127 -5.31 13.08 -4.97
CA THR A 127 -4.24 12.29 -4.35
C THR A 127 -2.87 12.92 -4.52
N ALA A 128 -1.96 12.67 -3.59
CA ALA A 128 -0.58 13.14 -3.69
C ALA A 128 0.21 12.28 -4.72
N PRO A 129 0.90 12.89 -5.69
CA PRO A 129 1.75 12.14 -6.61
C PRO A 129 2.99 11.62 -5.92
N TYR A 130 3.34 10.36 -6.18
CA TYR A 130 4.60 9.74 -5.86
C TYR A 130 5.29 9.31 -7.17
N ILE A 131 6.32 10.04 -7.57
CA ILE A 131 7.07 9.79 -8.82
C ILE A 131 8.24 8.85 -8.54
N SER A 132 8.30 7.71 -9.20
CA SER A 132 9.46 6.80 -9.16
C SER A 132 10.51 7.24 -10.19
N GLY A 133 11.66 7.73 -9.71
CA GLY A 133 12.76 8.19 -10.57
C GLY A 133 13.61 7.02 -11.09
N ASN A 134 14.04 7.12 -12.35
CA ASN A 134 14.89 6.13 -12.99
C ASN A 134 16.34 6.28 -12.51
N VAL A 135 16.83 5.31 -11.74
CA VAL A 135 18.24 5.21 -11.29
C VAL A 135 18.95 4.06 -11.99
N GLY A 136 18.21 3.13 -12.58
CA GLY A 136 18.76 1.96 -13.28
C GLY A 136 19.43 2.33 -14.61
N SER A 137 18.68 2.84 -15.58
CA SER A 137 19.20 3.25 -16.90
C SER A 137 19.27 4.77 -17.08
N GLY A 138 18.60 5.54 -16.21
CA GLY A 138 18.56 7.00 -16.27
C GLY A 138 19.84 7.67 -15.74
N THR A 139 19.91 8.96 -15.98
CA THR A 139 21.04 9.79 -15.54
C THR A 139 20.62 10.73 -14.40
N VAL A 140 21.59 11.17 -13.60
CA VAL A 140 21.40 12.22 -12.59
C VAL A 140 20.81 13.49 -13.20
N GLN A 141 21.17 13.81 -14.44
CA GLN A 141 20.63 14.97 -15.15
C GLN A 141 19.15 14.81 -15.49
N GLU A 142 18.72 13.61 -15.93
CA GLU A 142 17.31 13.32 -16.17
C GLU A 142 16.47 13.46 -14.89
N THR A 143 16.99 12.98 -13.76
CA THR A 143 16.34 13.17 -12.46
C THR A 143 16.17 14.66 -12.13
N ALA A 144 17.24 15.44 -12.26
CA ALA A 144 17.21 16.87 -11.99
C ALA A 144 16.24 17.61 -12.92
N ASP A 145 16.28 17.29 -14.22
CA ASP A 145 15.42 17.88 -15.24
C ASP A 145 13.93 17.55 -15.00
N TRP A 146 13.63 16.30 -14.62
CA TRP A 146 12.24 15.91 -14.37
C TRP A 146 11.67 16.59 -13.13
N VAL A 147 12.43 16.66 -12.03
CA VAL A 147 12.04 17.39 -10.83
C VAL A 147 11.87 18.89 -11.12
N GLU A 148 12.75 19.49 -11.92
CA GLU A 148 12.61 20.88 -12.37
C GLU A 148 11.37 21.08 -13.23
N TYR A 149 11.12 20.19 -14.20
CA TYR A 149 9.94 20.20 -15.05
C TYR A 149 8.65 20.15 -14.25
N LEU A 150 8.59 19.29 -13.25
CA LEU A 150 7.42 19.10 -12.41
C LEU A 150 7.15 20.28 -11.49
N THR A 151 8.20 20.82 -10.83
CA THR A 151 8.01 21.61 -9.62
C THR A 151 8.48 23.06 -9.70
N ARG A 152 9.19 23.47 -10.76
CA ARG A 152 9.74 24.82 -10.84
C ARG A 152 8.80 25.79 -11.57
N GLY A 153 8.56 26.98 -10.95
CA GLY A 153 7.61 27.97 -11.44
C GLY A 153 8.24 29.16 -12.19
N ASP A 154 9.57 29.40 -12.06
CA ASP A 154 10.26 30.52 -12.68
C ASP A 154 10.59 30.30 -14.17
N ASP A 155 11.39 31.19 -14.76
CA ASP A 155 11.80 31.10 -16.18
C ASP A 155 13.04 30.22 -16.37
N SER A 156 12.93 28.96 -15.96
CA SER A 156 13.98 27.96 -16.15
C SER A 156 13.76 27.12 -17.42
N PRO A 157 14.78 26.42 -17.93
CA PRO A 157 14.66 25.63 -19.16
C PRO A 157 13.55 24.59 -19.10
N MET A 158 13.43 23.84 -18.00
CA MET A 158 12.40 22.79 -17.88
C MET A 158 11.02 23.37 -17.57
N ALA A 159 10.92 24.51 -16.87
CA ALA A 159 9.67 25.21 -16.69
C ALA A 159 9.15 25.81 -18.03
N ARG A 160 10.04 26.30 -18.90
CA ARG A 160 9.66 26.71 -20.27
C ARG A 160 9.14 25.51 -21.08
N LEU A 161 9.87 24.40 -21.05
CA LEU A 161 9.46 23.17 -21.75
C LEU A 161 8.08 22.67 -21.27
N ARG A 162 7.80 22.71 -19.96
CA ARG A 162 6.46 22.37 -19.45
C ARG A 162 5.38 23.28 -20.03
N ARG A 163 5.64 24.60 -20.12
CA ARG A 163 4.70 25.56 -20.71
C ARG A 163 4.49 25.31 -22.21
N GLU A 164 5.55 24.99 -22.93
CA GLU A 164 5.46 24.59 -24.35
C GLU A 164 4.60 23.32 -24.51
N HIS A 165 4.59 22.44 -23.53
CA HIS A 165 3.74 21.25 -23.46
C HIS A 165 2.33 21.54 -22.90
N GLY A 166 1.95 22.81 -22.72
CA GLY A 166 0.58 23.24 -22.42
C GLY A 166 0.26 23.38 -20.93
N ARG A 167 1.25 23.34 -20.02
CA ARG A 167 1.04 23.56 -18.58
C ARG A 167 1.85 24.73 -18.03
N ASP A 168 1.18 25.82 -17.71
CA ASP A 168 1.84 27.04 -17.20
C ASP A 168 2.37 26.84 -15.78
N GLU A 169 1.54 26.39 -14.85
CA GLU A 169 1.88 26.27 -13.44
C GLU A 169 2.58 24.94 -13.10
N PRO A 170 3.52 24.95 -12.16
CA PRO A 170 4.12 23.71 -11.64
C PRO A 170 3.09 22.86 -10.91
N TRP A 171 3.39 21.59 -10.76
CA TRP A 171 2.63 20.70 -9.87
C TRP A 171 3.24 20.66 -8.47
N GLY A 172 2.41 20.32 -7.48
CA GLY A 172 2.87 19.91 -6.17
C GLY A 172 3.21 18.41 -6.19
N VAL A 173 4.50 18.08 -6.11
CA VAL A 173 4.96 16.68 -5.99
C VAL A 173 5.36 16.41 -4.56
N SER A 174 4.70 15.43 -3.91
CA SER A 174 4.94 15.10 -2.51
C SER A 174 6.09 14.13 -2.33
N PHE A 175 6.12 13.05 -3.12
CA PHE A 175 7.10 11.97 -2.99
C PHE A 175 7.88 11.78 -4.28
N PHE A 176 9.18 11.54 -4.12
CA PHE A 176 10.07 11.20 -5.24
C PHE A 176 10.95 10.00 -4.86
N GLY A 177 10.74 8.88 -5.56
CA GLY A 177 11.52 7.67 -5.40
C GLY A 177 12.88 7.78 -6.04
N ILE A 178 13.91 7.39 -5.32
CA ILE A 178 15.28 7.28 -5.83
C ILE A 178 15.53 5.80 -6.18
N GLY A 179 15.16 5.41 -7.40
CA GLY A 179 15.28 4.05 -7.92
C GLY A 179 14.14 3.12 -7.47
N ASN A 180 14.21 1.87 -7.96
CA ASN A 180 13.33 0.77 -7.63
C ASN A 180 14.10 -0.55 -7.64
N GLU A 181 13.90 -1.43 -6.65
CA GLU A 181 14.47 -2.79 -6.57
C GLU A 181 15.90 -2.92 -7.13
N PRO A 182 16.85 -2.10 -6.69
CA PRO A 182 18.15 -2.02 -7.31
C PRO A 182 18.97 -3.30 -7.14
N TRP A 183 18.61 -4.16 -6.21
CA TRP A 183 19.14 -5.52 -6.02
C TRP A 183 18.63 -6.51 -7.08
N GLY A 184 17.59 -6.17 -7.81
CA GLY A 184 16.95 -6.96 -8.86
C GLY A 184 16.84 -6.18 -10.16
N CYS A 185 15.61 -5.98 -10.64
CA CYS A 185 15.31 -5.35 -11.94
C CYS A 185 15.87 -3.93 -12.09
N GLY A 186 16.10 -3.21 -11.00
CA GLY A 186 16.70 -1.86 -11.00
C GLY A 186 18.23 -1.85 -11.15
N GLY A 187 18.86 -2.94 -11.61
CA GLY A 187 20.28 -2.92 -11.97
C GLY A 187 21.15 -4.04 -11.41
N ASN A 188 20.61 -4.98 -10.63
CA ASN A 188 21.35 -6.08 -9.98
C ASN A 188 22.56 -5.56 -9.17
N LEU A 189 22.38 -4.47 -8.45
CA LEU A 189 23.42 -3.78 -7.70
C LEU A 189 23.60 -4.37 -6.29
N ARG A 190 24.80 -4.23 -5.73
CA ARG A 190 25.00 -4.39 -4.29
C ARG A 190 24.58 -3.12 -3.57
N ALA A 191 24.25 -3.24 -2.27
CA ALA A 191 23.81 -2.12 -1.44
C ALA A 191 24.77 -0.92 -1.45
N ASP A 192 26.08 -1.16 -1.40
CA ASP A 192 27.12 -0.12 -1.43
C ASP A 192 27.21 0.63 -2.77
N GLN A 193 26.99 -0.08 -3.87
CA GLN A 193 26.96 0.51 -5.21
C GLN A 193 25.70 1.37 -5.37
N PHE A 194 24.53 0.84 -5.02
CA PHE A 194 23.29 1.59 -5.06
C PHE A 194 23.34 2.83 -4.15
N ALA A 195 23.83 2.70 -2.92
CA ALA A 195 23.95 3.82 -1.99
C ALA A 195 24.76 4.98 -2.59
N SER A 196 25.79 4.69 -3.38
CA SER A 196 26.60 5.71 -4.07
C SER A 196 25.83 6.41 -5.19
N LEU A 197 25.06 5.65 -5.98
CA LEU A 197 24.17 6.20 -7.03
C LEU A 197 23.02 7.00 -6.41
N ALA A 198 22.34 6.44 -5.42
CA ALA A 198 21.23 7.09 -4.74
C ALA A 198 21.61 8.45 -4.15
N ARG A 199 22.83 8.57 -3.59
CA ARG A 199 23.36 9.84 -3.09
C ARG A 199 23.47 10.89 -4.20
N GLN A 200 23.94 10.50 -5.39
CA GLN A 200 24.05 11.43 -6.51
C GLN A 200 22.69 11.90 -6.97
N HIS A 201 21.76 10.98 -7.25
CA HIS A 201 20.40 11.31 -7.66
C HIS A 201 19.67 12.16 -6.61
N ALA A 202 19.73 11.79 -5.33
CA ALA A 202 19.10 12.54 -4.24
C ALA A 202 19.66 13.97 -4.10
N THR A 203 20.96 14.15 -4.35
CA THR A 203 21.63 15.48 -4.30
C THR A 203 21.06 16.43 -5.35
N TYR A 204 20.64 15.92 -6.49
CA TYR A 204 20.13 16.73 -7.60
C TYR A 204 18.61 16.73 -7.74
N ALA A 205 17.91 15.82 -7.08
CA ALA A 205 16.46 15.89 -6.89
C ALA A 205 16.11 16.96 -5.85
N ARG A 206 16.19 18.23 -6.25
CA ARG A 206 16.11 19.38 -5.33
C ARG A 206 14.70 19.89 -5.16
N ASP A 207 14.47 20.50 -3.99
CA ASP A 207 13.28 21.29 -3.75
C ASP A 207 13.29 22.57 -4.61
N HIS A 208 12.16 22.92 -5.19
CA HIS A 208 11.99 24.14 -5.97
C HIS A 208 10.83 24.99 -5.43
N GLY A 209 11.03 26.28 -5.31
CA GLY A 209 10.01 27.21 -4.82
C GLY A 209 9.46 26.79 -3.45
N GLY A 210 8.14 26.64 -3.37
CA GLY A 210 7.44 26.16 -2.17
C GLY A 210 7.32 24.64 -2.08
N ASN A 211 7.67 23.89 -3.14
CA ASN A 211 7.57 22.43 -3.16
C ASN A 211 8.69 21.80 -2.32
N ARG A 212 8.32 20.90 -1.43
CA ARG A 212 9.23 20.10 -0.62
C ARG A 212 9.02 18.64 -0.96
N LEU A 213 10.07 18.01 -1.51
CA LEU A 213 10.05 16.60 -1.86
C LEU A 213 10.38 15.75 -0.63
N VAL A 214 9.58 14.74 -0.39
CA VAL A 214 9.96 13.59 0.41
C VAL A 214 10.66 12.59 -0.51
N ARG A 215 11.99 12.53 -0.46
CA ARG A 215 12.78 11.57 -1.23
C ARG A 215 12.76 10.22 -0.52
N VAL A 216 12.44 9.16 -1.26
CA VAL A 216 12.37 7.78 -0.78
C VAL A 216 13.48 7.00 -1.45
N ALA A 217 14.51 6.58 -0.70
CA ALA A 217 15.58 5.74 -1.25
C ALA A 217 15.10 4.30 -1.38
N ALA A 218 15.22 3.71 -2.57
CA ALA A 218 14.85 2.32 -2.80
C ALA A 218 15.65 1.39 -1.89
N GLY A 219 14.94 0.52 -1.21
CA GLY A 219 15.49 -0.26 -0.12
C GLY A 219 15.50 -1.76 -0.36
N ALA A 220 15.35 -2.50 0.71
CA ALA A 220 15.56 -3.93 0.81
C ALA A 220 14.45 -4.78 0.15
N SER A 221 14.78 -6.02 -0.19
CA SER A 221 13.79 -7.09 -0.36
C SER A 221 13.57 -7.77 0.99
N ASP A 222 12.32 -7.96 1.36
CA ASP A 222 11.93 -8.66 2.60
C ASP A 222 12.77 -8.19 3.82
N ASP A 223 13.50 -9.10 4.47
CA ASP A 223 14.27 -8.88 5.68
C ASP A 223 15.80 -8.70 5.43
N ASP A 224 16.19 -8.18 4.26
CA ASP A 224 17.60 -7.78 4.05
C ASP A 224 17.93 -6.51 4.86
N TYR A 225 18.06 -6.67 6.16
CA TYR A 225 18.39 -5.58 7.08
C TYR A 225 19.76 -4.94 6.82
N ALA A 226 20.70 -5.67 6.20
CA ALA A 226 22.01 -5.16 5.83
C ALA A 226 21.94 -4.10 4.73
N TRP A 227 20.97 -4.24 3.80
CA TRP A 227 20.67 -3.21 2.81
C TRP A 227 20.22 -1.91 3.49
N THR A 228 19.24 -2.00 4.38
CA THR A 228 18.75 -0.84 5.16
C THR A 228 19.87 -0.19 5.96
N GLU A 229 20.73 -0.97 6.63
CA GLU A 229 21.87 -0.47 7.36
C GLU A 229 22.81 0.34 6.46
N THR A 230 23.12 -0.19 5.27
CA THR A 230 23.99 0.48 4.29
C THR A 230 23.45 1.85 3.88
N LEU A 231 22.14 1.98 3.66
CA LEU A 231 21.49 3.26 3.35
C LEU A 231 21.49 4.22 4.57
N MET A 232 21.26 3.72 5.77
CA MET A 232 21.27 4.52 6.99
C MET A 232 22.67 5.11 7.27
N GLN A 233 23.72 4.38 6.97
CA GLN A 233 25.10 4.87 7.08
C GLN A 233 25.39 6.10 6.20
N GLN A 234 24.65 6.29 5.09
CA GLN A 234 24.85 7.44 4.20
C GLN A 234 24.33 8.76 4.79
N VAL A 235 23.29 8.70 5.62
CA VAL A 235 22.64 9.86 6.23
C VAL A 235 23.04 10.09 7.67
N ALA A 236 23.66 9.11 8.32
CA ALA A 236 24.15 9.21 9.69
C ALA A 236 25.21 10.29 9.81
N LYS A 237 25.28 10.89 11.02
CA LYS A 237 26.33 11.82 11.39
C LYS A 237 27.69 11.11 11.40
N LEU A 238 28.66 11.64 10.66
CA LEU A 238 30.02 11.16 10.62
C LEU A 238 30.94 12.12 11.40
N GLY A 239 31.34 11.73 12.59
CA GLY A 239 32.14 12.59 13.49
C GLY A 239 31.35 13.84 13.89
N ASP A 240 31.91 15.03 13.68
CA ASP A 240 31.28 16.32 13.98
C ASP A 240 30.41 16.87 12.84
N ALA A 241 30.29 16.14 11.72
CA ALA A 241 29.47 16.57 10.58
C ALA A 241 27.97 16.42 10.93
N GLU A 242 27.17 17.40 10.48
CA GLU A 242 25.71 17.28 10.57
C GLU A 242 25.17 16.11 9.72
N PRO A 243 24.04 15.46 10.13
CA PRO A 243 23.37 14.46 9.32
C PRO A 243 23.05 15.02 7.92
N ARG A 244 23.24 14.21 6.89
CA ARG A 244 22.95 14.63 5.51
C ARG A 244 21.47 14.48 5.20
N ASP A 245 20.86 15.52 4.67
CA ASP A 245 19.46 15.50 4.18
C ASP A 245 19.43 15.00 2.73
N LEU A 246 19.71 13.71 2.53
CA LEU A 246 19.68 13.07 1.22
C LEU A 246 18.29 12.55 0.86
N TRP A 247 17.69 11.80 1.79
CA TRP A 247 16.32 11.27 1.71
C TRP A 247 15.64 11.32 3.07
N GLN A 248 14.32 11.34 3.05
CA GLN A 248 13.50 11.39 4.24
C GLN A 248 12.90 10.03 4.59
N MET A 249 12.93 9.06 3.64
CA MET A 249 12.49 7.69 3.86
C MET A 249 13.43 6.70 3.21
N VAL A 250 13.48 5.50 3.78
CA VAL A 250 14.07 4.30 3.19
C VAL A 250 12.95 3.31 2.95
N SER A 251 12.89 2.70 1.76
CA SER A 251 11.84 1.73 1.49
C SER A 251 12.29 0.27 1.71
N PHE A 252 11.32 -0.63 1.67
CA PHE A 252 11.50 -2.07 1.49
C PHE A 252 10.25 -2.61 0.80
N HIS A 253 10.36 -3.80 0.18
CA HIS A 253 9.26 -4.50 -0.48
C HIS A 253 8.96 -5.81 0.23
N PHE A 254 7.68 -6.18 0.27
CA PHE A 254 7.24 -7.44 0.87
C PHE A 254 5.99 -7.97 0.17
N TYR A 255 6.10 -9.15 -0.43
CA TYR A 255 4.97 -9.84 -1.05
C TYR A 255 4.56 -11.08 -0.29
N THR A 256 3.26 -11.31 -0.20
CA THR A 256 2.64 -12.46 0.45
C THR A 256 2.18 -13.48 -0.58
N PHE A 257 2.63 -14.72 -0.43
CA PHE A 257 2.23 -15.88 -1.24
C PHE A 257 2.35 -17.17 -0.41
N ALA A 258 1.65 -18.23 -0.84
CA ALA A 258 1.62 -19.51 -0.10
C ALA A 258 2.86 -20.36 -0.29
N GLY A 259 3.39 -20.39 -1.52
CA GLY A 259 4.44 -21.29 -1.96
C GLY A 259 5.84 -20.68 -2.02
N THR A 260 6.44 -20.70 -3.21
CA THR A 260 7.79 -20.19 -3.51
C THR A 260 7.75 -19.14 -4.62
N TRP A 261 8.86 -18.50 -4.91
CA TRP A 261 8.95 -17.59 -6.08
C TRP A 261 8.65 -18.25 -7.41
N GLY A 262 8.95 -19.54 -7.56
CA GLY A 262 8.68 -20.29 -8.79
C GLY A 262 7.23 -20.80 -8.91
N ASP A 263 6.55 -20.97 -7.78
CA ASP A 263 5.15 -21.39 -7.70
C ASP A 263 4.53 -20.76 -6.46
N LYS A 264 3.79 -19.69 -6.66
CA LYS A 264 3.23 -18.84 -5.59
C LYS A 264 1.88 -19.34 -5.07
N GLY A 265 1.29 -20.31 -5.77
CA GLY A 265 -0.07 -20.78 -5.50
C GLY A 265 -1.13 -20.05 -6.31
N ALA A 266 -2.34 -20.57 -6.33
CA ALA A 266 -3.47 -20.04 -7.08
C ALA A 266 -4.21 -18.93 -6.32
N ALA A 267 -4.80 -17.98 -7.06
CA ALA A 267 -5.57 -16.88 -6.49
C ALA A 267 -6.88 -17.35 -5.82
N THR A 268 -7.58 -18.31 -6.42
CA THR A 268 -8.91 -18.77 -5.97
C THR A 268 -9.00 -20.27 -5.72
N GLU A 269 -8.16 -21.09 -6.35
CA GLU A 269 -8.14 -22.55 -6.21
C GLU A 269 -7.01 -22.95 -5.25
N PHE A 270 -7.20 -22.80 -3.94
CA PHE A 270 -6.21 -23.13 -2.91
C PHE A 270 -6.77 -24.02 -1.81
N THR A 271 -5.90 -24.81 -1.20
CA THR A 271 -6.19 -25.69 -0.08
C THR A 271 -6.21 -24.92 1.26
N ARG A 272 -6.70 -25.55 2.33
CA ARG A 272 -6.60 -25.00 3.69
C ARG A 272 -5.16 -24.83 4.16
N ASP A 273 -4.26 -25.73 3.76
CA ASP A 273 -2.83 -25.60 4.11
C ASP A 273 -2.20 -24.39 3.41
N GLU A 274 -2.48 -24.15 2.13
CA GLU A 274 -2.03 -22.97 1.39
C GLU A 274 -2.64 -21.69 1.95
N TYR A 275 -3.91 -21.73 2.39
CA TYR A 275 -4.52 -20.61 3.10
C TYR A 275 -3.74 -20.25 4.37
N TRP A 276 -3.46 -21.23 5.24
CA TRP A 276 -2.75 -20.98 6.47
C TRP A 276 -1.27 -20.60 6.25
N ALA A 277 -0.63 -21.18 5.23
CA ALA A 277 0.72 -20.74 4.81
C ALA A 277 0.72 -19.26 4.39
N THR A 278 -0.33 -18.82 3.68
CA THR A 278 -0.52 -17.40 3.32
C THR A 278 -0.67 -16.54 4.57
N MET A 279 -1.54 -16.92 5.53
CA MET A 279 -1.75 -16.13 6.76
C MET A 279 -0.47 -16.04 7.61
N ARG A 280 0.29 -17.14 7.72
CA ARG A 280 1.59 -17.14 8.38
C ARG A 280 2.56 -16.14 7.73
N LYS A 281 2.68 -16.16 6.39
CA LYS A 281 3.54 -15.23 5.64
C LYS A 281 3.06 -13.78 5.80
N ALA A 282 1.75 -13.53 5.75
CA ALA A 282 1.19 -12.19 5.94
C ALA A 282 1.53 -11.60 7.31
N LEU A 283 1.41 -12.40 8.37
CA LEU A 283 1.72 -11.97 9.74
C LEU A 283 3.21 -11.70 9.98
N ASP A 284 4.11 -12.26 9.15
CA ASP A 284 5.56 -12.05 9.25
C ASP A 284 5.97 -10.60 8.94
N VAL A 285 5.13 -9.84 8.23
CA VAL A 285 5.37 -8.41 7.94
C VAL A 285 5.67 -7.61 9.21
N ARG A 286 5.03 -7.94 10.34
CA ARG A 286 5.24 -7.29 11.64
C ARG A 286 6.69 -7.44 12.11
N ARG A 287 7.25 -8.64 12.02
CA ARG A 287 8.66 -8.93 12.36
C ARG A 287 9.61 -8.17 11.44
N ILE A 288 9.29 -8.13 10.15
CA ILE A 288 10.14 -7.47 9.13
C ILE A 288 10.18 -5.96 9.37
N ILE A 289 9.02 -5.31 9.57
CA ILE A 289 8.97 -3.88 9.91
C ILE A 289 9.74 -3.59 11.20
N ALA A 290 9.59 -4.43 12.23
CA ALA A 290 10.30 -4.28 13.49
C ALA A 290 11.83 -4.38 13.29
N GLY A 291 12.30 -5.32 12.46
CA GLY A 291 13.72 -5.50 12.15
C GLY A 291 14.32 -4.28 11.44
N HIS A 292 13.69 -3.80 10.36
CA HIS A 292 14.12 -2.57 9.68
C HIS A 292 14.10 -1.36 10.62
N SER A 293 13.04 -1.23 11.42
CA SER A 293 12.93 -0.15 12.41
C SER A 293 14.06 -0.19 13.43
N ALA A 294 14.43 -1.37 13.93
CA ALA A 294 15.54 -1.54 14.88
C ALA A 294 16.89 -1.13 14.27
N VAL A 295 17.14 -1.49 13.03
CA VAL A 295 18.34 -1.03 12.28
C VAL A 295 18.32 0.50 12.15
N MET A 296 17.21 1.08 11.75
CA MET A 296 17.09 2.53 11.59
C MET A 296 17.26 3.26 12.93
N ASP A 297 16.74 2.72 14.04
CA ASP A 297 16.85 3.32 15.38
C ASP A 297 18.31 3.39 15.88
N ALA A 298 19.19 2.50 15.41
CA ALA A 298 20.61 2.56 15.72
C ALA A 298 21.31 3.80 15.13
N TYR A 299 20.82 4.34 14.03
CA TYR A 299 21.37 5.50 13.33
C TYR A 299 20.54 6.77 13.51
N ASP A 300 19.25 6.63 13.78
CA ASP A 300 18.26 7.72 13.90
C ASP A 300 17.24 7.41 15.02
N PRO A 301 17.66 7.45 16.30
CA PRO A 301 16.80 7.09 17.45
C PRO A 301 15.58 8.01 17.61
N GLU A 302 15.65 9.23 17.06
CA GLU A 302 14.54 10.19 17.10
C GLU A 302 13.47 9.91 16.04
N ALA A 303 13.68 8.92 15.19
CA ALA A 303 12.81 8.56 14.09
C ALA A 303 12.49 9.75 13.16
N ARG A 304 13.48 10.54 12.78
CA ARG A 304 13.33 11.62 11.80
C ARG A 304 13.06 11.06 10.42
N LEU A 305 13.80 10.00 10.02
CA LEU A 305 13.57 9.29 8.77
C LEU A 305 12.42 8.29 8.93
N GLY A 306 11.54 8.25 7.92
CA GLY A 306 10.48 7.26 7.81
C GLY A 306 10.95 5.97 7.18
N LEU A 307 10.27 4.88 7.50
CA LEU A 307 10.28 3.63 6.75
C LEU A 307 9.10 3.66 5.75
N ALA A 308 9.30 3.15 4.55
CA ALA A 308 8.26 3.01 3.54
C ALA A 308 8.16 1.54 3.11
N LEU A 309 6.95 1.01 2.99
CA LEU A 309 6.68 -0.28 2.35
C LEU A 309 5.99 0.00 1.02
N ASP A 310 6.75 0.51 0.05
CA ASP A 310 6.21 1.09 -1.18
C ASP A 310 5.92 0.06 -2.30
N GLU A 311 6.07 -1.23 -1.97
CA GLU A 311 5.43 -2.35 -2.65
C GLU A 311 5.05 -3.45 -1.66
N TRP A 312 3.76 -3.80 -1.62
CA TRP A 312 3.25 -4.91 -0.84
C TRP A 312 1.95 -5.45 -1.42
N GLY A 313 1.62 -6.66 -1.04
CA GLY A 313 0.36 -7.29 -1.44
C GLY A 313 0.52 -8.79 -1.61
N THR A 314 -0.53 -9.44 -2.09
CA THR A 314 -0.49 -10.85 -2.49
C THR A 314 -0.02 -10.98 -3.93
N TRP A 315 0.81 -12.00 -4.16
CA TRP A 315 1.30 -12.32 -5.50
C TRP A 315 1.05 -13.80 -5.79
N TRP A 316 0.09 -14.06 -6.66
CA TRP A 316 -0.27 -15.42 -7.06
C TRP A 316 0.28 -15.77 -8.44
N ASN A 317 0.18 -17.05 -8.80
CA ASN A 317 0.36 -17.46 -10.18
C ASN A 317 -0.66 -16.72 -11.05
N VAL A 318 -0.22 -16.30 -12.24
CA VAL A 318 -1.04 -15.53 -13.19
C VAL A 318 -2.24 -16.39 -13.65
N GLU A 319 -3.39 -15.76 -13.82
CA GLU A 319 -4.59 -16.44 -14.31
C GLU A 319 -4.36 -17.08 -15.67
N ARG A 320 -4.93 -18.26 -15.84
CA ARG A 320 -4.81 -19.03 -17.08
C ARG A 320 -5.33 -18.22 -18.28
N ASP A 321 -4.76 -18.49 -19.44
CA ASP A 321 -5.13 -17.86 -20.71
C ASP A 321 -4.93 -16.33 -20.76
N THR A 322 -4.13 -15.75 -19.84
CA THR A 322 -3.67 -14.38 -19.87
C THR A 322 -2.17 -14.29 -20.18
N ASN A 323 -1.69 -13.12 -20.57
CA ASN A 323 -0.24 -12.93 -20.77
C ASN A 323 0.46 -13.06 -19.41
N PRO A 324 1.41 -14.01 -19.24
CA PRO A 324 2.07 -14.22 -17.96
C PRO A 324 2.86 -13.02 -17.46
N GLY A 325 3.34 -12.15 -18.35
CA GLY A 325 4.02 -10.90 -18.00
C GLY A 325 3.08 -9.78 -17.57
N PHE A 326 1.76 -9.99 -17.57
CA PHE A 326 0.79 -8.98 -17.13
C PHE A 326 0.41 -9.10 -15.66
N LEU A 327 0.84 -10.14 -14.99
CA LEU A 327 0.60 -10.42 -13.58
C LEU A 327 -0.88 -10.24 -13.16
N TYR A 328 -1.79 -10.57 -14.10
CA TYR A 328 -3.21 -10.54 -13.81
C TYR A 328 -3.59 -11.73 -12.92
N GLN A 329 -4.21 -11.45 -11.81
CA GLN A 329 -4.73 -12.43 -10.86
C GLN A 329 -6.10 -12.02 -10.35
N GLN A 330 -6.92 -12.99 -9.95
CA GLN A 330 -8.15 -12.74 -9.21
C GLN A 330 -7.82 -12.38 -7.76
N ASN A 331 -8.75 -11.70 -7.07
CA ASN A 331 -8.62 -11.27 -5.68
C ASN A 331 -9.79 -11.84 -4.87
N ALA A 332 -9.48 -12.66 -3.87
CA ALA A 332 -10.46 -13.36 -3.05
C ALA A 332 -10.63 -12.72 -1.66
N MET A 333 -11.54 -13.26 -0.85
CA MET A 333 -11.68 -12.87 0.56
C MET A 333 -10.37 -13.05 1.33
N ARG A 334 -9.57 -14.10 1.02
CA ARG A 334 -8.22 -14.30 1.56
C ARG A 334 -7.33 -13.06 1.42
N ASP A 335 -7.38 -12.39 0.25
CA ASP A 335 -6.55 -11.19 -0.01
C ASP A 335 -6.98 -10.01 0.85
N ALA A 336 -8.28 -9.84 1.09
CA ALA A 336 -8.80 -8.84 2.01
C ALA A 336 -8.33 -9.08 3.47
N LEU A 337 -8.23 -10.35 3.89
CA LEU A 337 -7.70 -10.70 5.22
C LEU A 337 -6.18 -10.42 5.29
N VAL A 338 -5.43 -10.69 4.23
CA VAL A 338 -4.02 -10.28 4.16
C VAL A 338 -3.87 -8.78 4.30
N ALA A 339 -4.69 -7.99 3.60
CA ALA A 339 -4.65 -6.53 3.73
C ALA A 339 -4.98 -6.07 5.17
N SER A 340 -6.00 -6.66 5.82
CA SER A 340 -6.39 -6.28 7.17
C SER A 340 -5.30 -6.53 8.21
N VAL A 341 -4.59 -7.66 8.16
CA VAL A 341 -3.49 -7.94 9.11
C VAL A 341 -2.25 -7.09 8.83
N HIS A 342 -2.05 -6.67 7.56
CA HIS A 342 -1.00 -5.71 7.23
C HIS A 342 -1.32 -4.34 7.83
N PHE A 343 -2.57 -3.86 7.74
CA PHE A 343 -2.98 -2.60 8.38
C PHE A 343 -2.75 -2.62 9.89
N ASP A 344 -3.10 -3.73 10.57
CA ASP A 344 -2.84 -3.86 12.00
C ASP A 344 -1.34 -3.75 12.32
N ALA A 345 -0.48 -4.40 11.51
CA ALA A 345 0.97 -4.28 11.65
C ALA A 345 1.46 -2.85 11.39
N PHE A 346 0.90 -2.15 10.39
CA PHE A 346 1.27 -0.77 10.07
C PHE A 346 0.91 0.18 11.22
N HIS A 347 -0.26 0.01 11.84
CA HIS A 347 -0.70 0.82 12.97
C HIS A 347 0.21 0.66 14.18
N ASP A 348 0.65 -0.56 14.48
CA ASP A 348 1.58 -0.81 15.59
C ASP A 348 2.96 -0.18 15.36
N HIS A 349 3.35 0.00 14.10
CA HIS A 349 4.64 0.56 13.72
C HIS A 349 4.57 1.99 13.19
N ALA A 350 3.45 2.70 13.41
CA ALA A 350 3.18 4.04 12.88
C ALA A 350 4.22 5.11 13.26
N ARG A 351 5.05 4.87 14.30
CA ARG A 351 6.16 5.78 14.64
C ARG A 351 7.20 5.86 13.53
N ARG A 352 7.53 4.72 12.91
CA ARG A 352 8.61 4.61 11.91
C ARG A 352 8.05 4.39 10.51
N LEU A 353 7.08 3.50 10.35
CA LEU A 353 6.42 3.23 9.07
C LEU A 353 5.42 4.36 8.76
N ARG A 354 5.65 5.11 7.68
CA ARG A 354 4.86 6.31 7.37
C ARG A 354 4.23 6.29 5.99
N LEU A 355 4.61 5.33 5.14
CA LEU A 355 4.12 5.17 3.78
C LEU A 355 4.06 3.69 3.44
N ALA A 356 3.01 3.28 2.74
CA ALA A 356 2.91 1.97 2.11
C ALA A 356 2.08 2.09 0.82
N ASN A 357 2.46 1.33 -0.22
CA ASN A 357 1.76 1.34 -1.50
C ASN A 357 1.41 -0.10 -1.89
N ILE A 358 0.11 -0.39 -1.95
CA ILE A 358 -0.33 -1.72 -2.38
C ILE A 358 -0.10 -1.92 -3.87
N ALA A 359 0.39 -3.07 -4.25
CA ALA A 359 0.63 -3.47 -5.63
C ALA A 359 -0.46 -4.43 -6.12
N GLN A 360 -1.29 -4.02 -7.13
CA GLN A 360 -1.34 -2.67 -7.70
C GLN A 360 -2.80 -2.20 -7.76
N THR A 361 -3.05 -0.97 -8.17
CA THR A 361 -4.39 -0.38 -8.00
C THR A 361 -5.46 -1.02 -8.89
N VAL A 362 -5.15 -1.34 -10.15
CA VAL A 362 -6.10 -1.88 -11.14
C VAL A 362 -5.49 -3.07 -11.88
N ASN A 363 -6.22 -4.17 -12.03
CA ASN A 363 -5.94 -5.34 -12.86
C ASN A 363 -4.66 -6.14 -12.59
N VAL A 364 -3.82 -5.72 -11.70
CA VAL A 364 -2.49 -6.32 -11.49
C VAL A 364 -2.31 -6.68 -10.03
N LEU A 365 -1.83 -7.89 -9.75
CA LEU A 365 -1.56 -8.39 -8.42
C LEU A 365 -2.76 -8.20 -7.46
N GLN A 366 -2.53 -7.74 -6.23
CA GLN A 366 -3.60 -7.45 -5.28
C GLN A 366 -4.25 -6.10 -5.60
N SER A 367 -5.15 -6.09 -6.58
CA SER A 367 -5.78 -4.86 -7.08
C SER A 367 -7.06 -4.50 -6.34
N MET A 368 -7.38 -3.19 -6.36
CA MET A 368 -8.65 -2.68 -5.85
C MET A 368 -9.78 -2.94 -6.83
N LEU A 369 -9.48 -2.80 -8.11
CA LEU A 369 -10.46 -2.83 -9.20
C LEU A 369 -10.01 -3.80 -10.30
N LEU A 370 -10.97 -4.49 -10.88
CA LEU A 370 -10.78 -5.24 -12.12
C LEU A 370 -11.63 -4.63 -13.22
N THR A 371 -11.09 -4.53 -14.44
CA THR A 371 -11.78 -4.01 -15.61
C THR A 371 -11.78 -5.01 -16.75
N ASP A 372 -12.88 -5.01 -17.53
CA ASP A 372 -13.00 -5.76 -18.78
C ASP A 372 -13.88 -4.95 -19.76
N GLY A 373 -13.24 -4.35 -20.77
CA GLY A 373 -13.91 -3.40 -21.64
C GLY A 373 -14.54 -2.27 -20.83
N ALA A 374 -15.85 -2.04 -21.00
CA ALA A 374 -16.60 -1.01 -20.28
C ALA A 374 -17.03 -1.44 -18.86
N LYS A 375 -16.77 -2.68 -18.44
CA LYS A 375 -17.12 -3.16 -17.10
C LYS A 375 -16.00 -2.84 -16.12
N MET A 376 -16.39 -2.59 -14.86
CA MET A 376 -15.48 -2.47 -13.72
C MET A 376 -16.13 -3.10 -12.48
N ILE A 377 -15.35 -3.80 -11.66
CA ILE A 377 -15.78 -4.35 -10.39
C ILE A 377 -14.81 -4.01 -9.27
N LYS A 378 -15.34 -3.93 -8.05
CA LYS A 378 -14.56 -3.79 -6.81
C LYS A 378 -14.15 -5.18 -6.30
N THR A 379 -12.92 -5.33 -5.86
CA THR A 379 -12.43 -6.58 -5.25
C THR A 379 -12.73 -6.61 -3.74
N PRO A 380 -12.64 -7.76 -3.05
CA PRO A 380 -12.71 -7.80 -1.60
C PRO A 380 -11.64 -6.92 -0.92
N THR A 381 -10.46 -6.76 -1.52
CA THR A 381 -9.41 -5.86 -1.02
C THR A 381 -9.84 -4.39 -1.04
N PHE A 382 -10.59 -3.95 -2.07
CA PHE A 382 -11.18 -2.60 -2.09
C PHE A 382 -12.02 -2.35 -0.83
N HIS A 383 -12.86 -3.30 -0.46
CA HIS A 383 -13.73 -3.18 0.70
C HIS A 383 -12.95 -3.13 2.01
N ALA A 384 -11.85 -3.90 2.14
CA ALA A 384 -10.96 -3.83 3.31
C ALA A 384 -10.35 -2.43 3.47
N PHE A 385 -9.89 -1.80 2.37
CA PHE A 385 -9.40 -0.42 2.37
C PHE A 385 -10.49 0.57 2.75
N ALA A 386 -11.67 0.49 2.15
CA ALA A 386 -12.79 1.37 2.45
C ALA A 386 -13.21 1.32 3.91
N MET A 387 -13.31 0.12 4.50
CA MET A 387 -13.64 -0.09 5.91
C MET A 387 -12.56 0.46 6.85
N SER A 388 -11.30 0.51 6.42
CA SER A 388 -10.17 1.00 7.20
C SER A 388 -9.95 2.52 7.10
N ALA A 389 -10.68 3.23 6.24
CA ALA A 389 -10.48 4.67 5.98
C ALA A 389 -10.56 5.55 7.24
N GLY A 390 -11.30 5.14 8.27
CA GLY A 390 -11.38 5.84 9.54
C GLY A 390 -10.08 5.89 10.35
N HIS A 391 -9.09 5.07 10.01
CA HIS A 391 -7.75 5.11 10.62
C HIS A 391 -6.82 6.17 10.01
N HIS A 392 -7.17 6.78 8.87
CA HIS A 392 -6.35 7.80 8.22
C HIS A 392 -6.13 9.00 9.14
N ASP A 393 -4.88 9.30 9.46
CA ASP A 393 -4.43 10.38 10.37
C ASP A 393 -5.04 10.31 11.79
N ALA A 394 -5.51 9.14 12.20
CA ALA A 394 -5.93 8.88 13.56
C ALA A 394 -4.73 8.60 14.47
N ALA A 395 -4.84 8.89 15.76
CA ALA A 395 -3.86 8.44 16.73
C ALA A 395 -4.04 6.95 17.00
N SER A 396 -2.96 6.16 16.87
CA SER A 396 -3.02 4.73 17.19
C SER A 396 -3.34 4.50 18.67
N LEU A 397 -4.05 3.41 18.95
CA LEU A 397 -4.32 2.97 20.31
C LEU A 397 -3.75 1.54 20.44
N PRO A 398 -2.68 1.34 21.24
CA PRO A 398 -2.08 0.02 21.37
C PRO A 398 -3.06 -1.02 21.92
N VAL A 399 -3.23 -2.12 21.19
CA VAL A 399 -4.04 -3.27 21.62
C VAL A 399 -3.13 -4.22 22.42
N ARG A 400 -3.43 -4.42 23.70
CA ARG A 400 -2.62 -5.25 24.60
C ARG A 400 -3.39 -6.50 25.01
N GLU A 401 -2.90 -7.64 24.59
CA GLU A 401 -3.49 -8.93 24.95
C GLU A 401 -3.36 -9.22 26.45
N ARG A 402 -4.45 -9.70 27.05
CA ARG A 402 -4.46 -10.21 28.44
C ARG A 402 -4.15 -11.69 28.51
N VAL A 403 -4.60 -12.42 27.50
CA VAL A 403 -4.40 -13.86 27.34
C VAL A 403 -3.85 -14.09 25.94
N ALA A 404 -2.99 -15.06 25.77
CA ALA A 404 -2.47 -15.43 24.45
C ALA A 404 -3.64 -15.74 23.51
N ARG A 405 -3.55 -15.23 22.29
CA ARG A 405 -4.55 -15.45 21.23
C ARG A 405 -4.73 -16.95 20.98
N ALA A 406 -5.93 -17.33 20.55
CA ALA A 406 -6.11 -18.63 19.91
C ALA A 406 -5.15 -18.77 18.72
N THR A 407 -4.61 -19.96 18.53
CA THR A 407 -3.63 -20.24 17.47
C THR A 407 -3.99 -21.49 16.69
N HIS A 408 -3.62 -21.47 15.41
CA HIS A 408 -3.61 -22.64 14.53
C HIS A 408 -2.12 -23.05 14.30
N ASP A 409 -1.84 -24.35 14.32
CA ASP A 409 -0.48 -24.82 14.06
C ASP A 409 -0.25 -24.95 12.55
N VAL A 410 0.78 -24.27 12.04
CA VAL A 410 1.21 -24.37 10.65
C VAL A 410 2.64 -24.89 10.61
N ASP A 411 2.83 -26.13 10.29
CA ASP A 411 4.14 -26.82 10.25
C ASP A 411 4.96 -26.65 11.55
N GLY A 412 4.32 -26.81 12.70
CA GLY A 412 4.94 -26.66 14.02
C GLY A 412 5.12 -25.21 14.49
N THR A 413 4.56 -24.23 13.74
CA THR A 413 4.58 -22.83 14.11
C THR A 413 3.16 -22.37 14.49
N PRO A 414 2.93 -21.89 15.71
CA PRO A 414 1.62 -21.35 16.09
C PRO A 414 1.36 -20.02 15.40
N VAL A 415 0.27 -19.96 14.66
CA VAL A 415 -0.23 -18.77 13.94
C VAL A 415 -1.47 -18.24 14.66
N GLY A 416 -1.48 -16.98 15.07
CA GLY A 416 -2.64 -16.37 15.73
C GLY A 416 -3.85 -16.37 14.82
N THR A 417 -5.00 -16.78 15.35
CA THR A 417 -6.26 -16.83 14.55
C THR A 417 -7.03 -15.51 14.54
N VAL A 418 -6.65 -14.53 15.39
CA VAL A 418 -7.29 -13.22 15.45
C VAL A 418 -6.24 -12.12 15.39
N SER A 419 -6.49 -11.07 14.61
CA SER A 419 -5.72 -9.83 14.61
C SER A 419 -6.61 -8.65 14.98
N ALA A 420 -6.03 -7.61 15.58
CA ALA A 420 -6.77 -6.42 15.98
C ALA A 420 -5.88 -5.18 16.02
N SER A 421 -6.47 -4.03 15.67
CA SER A 421 -5.89 -2.71 15.89
C SER A 421 -6.97 -1.71 16.32
N ALA A 422 -6.55 -0.57 16.87
CA ALA A 422 -7.46 0.48 17.28
C ALA A 422 -6.84 1.86 17.06
N SER A 423 -7.70 2.86 16.84
CA SER A 423 -7.28 4.26 16.74
C SER A 423 -8.37 5.21 17.23
N THR A 424 -7.98 6.46 17.50
CA THR A 424 -8.91 7.52 17.88
C THR A 424 -8.70 8.77 17.06
N LYS A 425 -9.80 9.38 16.62
CA LYS A 425 -9.82 10.64 15.87
C LYS A 425 -11.17 11.33 16.02
N ASP A 426 -11.17 12.65 16.19
CA ASP A 426 -12.37 13.50 16.14
C ASP A 426 -13.54 13.02 17.02
N GLY A 427 -13.24 12.56 18.25
CA GLY A 427 -14.26 12.07 19.18
C GLY A 427 -14.79 10.67 18.88
N ALA A 428 -14.16 9.93 18.01
CA ALA A 428 -14.49 8.54 17.71
C ALA A 428 -13.33 7.60 18.00
N VAL A 429 -13.63 6.34 18.26
CA VAL A 429 -12.71 5.21 18.31
C VAL A 429 -13.09 4.26 17.19
N LEU A 430 -12.12 3.81 16.43
CA LEU A 430 -12.27 2.73 15.44
C LEU A 430 -11.45 1.53 15.90
N VAL A 431 -12.11 0.38 16.02
CA VAL A 431 -11.48 -0.91 16.32
C VAL A 431 -11.62 -1.81 15.10
N SER A 432 -10.51 -2.28 14.57
CA SER A 432 -10.44 -3.30 13.52
C SER A 432 -10.22 -4.66 14.15
N LEU A 433 -10.94 -5.67 13.69
CA LEU A 433 -10.92 -7.04 14.18
C LEU A 433 -10.92 -8.00 12.99
N THR A 434 -9.97 -8.93 12.97
CA THR A 434 -9.88 -9.93 11.89
C THR A 434 -9.89 -11.33 12.46
N ASN A 435 -10.85 -12.17 12.04
CA ASN A 435 -10.84 -13.60 12.29
C ASN A 435 -10.20 -14.31 11.09
N LEU A 436 -9.02 -14.89 11.30
CA LEU A 436 -8.29 -15.64 10.31
C LEU A 436 -8.68 -17.12 10.25
N ASP A 437 -9.47 -17.62 11.22
CA ASP A 437 -9.93 -19.01 11.18
C ASP A 437 -11.01 -19.15 10.08
N PRO A 438 -10.76 -19.97 9.03
CA PRO A 438 -11.71 -20.11 7.94
C PRO A 438 -12.87 -21.06 8.24
N ASP A 439 -12.84 -21.76 9.39
CA ASP A 439 -13.76 -22.82 9.73
C ASP A 439 -14.56 -22.55 11.03
N ALA A 440 -14.06 -21.63 11.88
CA ALA A 440 -14.68 -21.36 13.17
C ALA A 440 -14.93 -19.85 13.43
N PRO A 441 -16.04 -19.47 14.04
CA PRO A 441 -16.26 -18.11 14.52
C PRO A 441 -15.28 -17.78 15.67
N ALA A 442 -15.02 -16.49 15.86
CA ALA A 442 -14.13 -16.00 16.91
C ALA A 442 -14.86 -15.06 17.87
N THR A 443 -14.95 -15.42 19.16
CA THR A 443 -15.42 -14.50 20.20
C THR A 443 -14.27 -13.61 20.65
N VAL A 444 -14.46 -12.28 20.55
CA VAL A 444 -13.48 -11.27 20.95
C VAL A 444 -14.04 -10.41 22.06
N ARG A 445 -13.14 -10.02 22.97
CA ARG A 445 -13.41 -9.16 24.11
C ARG A 445 -12.31 -8.08 24.19
N VAL A 446 -12.72 -6.80 24.15
CA VAL A 446 -11.78 -5.68 24.25
C VAL A 446 -12.23 -4.76 25.40
N ASP A 447 -11.44 -4.69 26.45
CA ASP A 447 -11.63 -3.78 27.59
C ASP A 447 -11.13 -2.38 27.19
N LEU A 448 -12.07 -1.48 26.92
CA LEU A 448 -11.83 -0.08 26.54
C LEU A 448 -11.73 0.76 27.82
N ARG A 449 -10.51 1.08 28.22
CA ARG A 449 -10.24 1.83 29.46
C ARG A 449 -10.14 3.32 29.21
N GLY A 450 -10.33 4.10 30.29
CA GLY A 450 -10.27 5.54 30.28
C GLY A 450 -11.63 6.15 30.00
N ARG A 451 -11.74 6.92 28.91
CA ARG A 451 -13.00 7.60 28.54
C ARG A 451 -14.12 6.62 28.21
N ALA A 452 -15.35 6.99 28.59
CA ALA A 452 -16.53 6.19 28.24
C ALA A 452 -16.78 6.25 26.73
N VAL A 453 -17.33 5.16 26.21
CA VAL A 453 -17.73 5.02 24.80
C VAL A 453 -19.18 4.57 24.70
N SER A 454 -19.84 4.92 23.60
CA SER A 454 -21.22 4.54 23.30
C SER A 454 -21.41 4.31 21.80
N ASP A 455 -22.62 3.87 21.44
CA ASP A 455 -23.12 3.78 20.07
C ASP A 455 -22.21 2.94 19.13
N PRO A 456 -22.03 1.62 19.39
CA PRO A 456 -21.25 0.79 18.48
C PRO A 456 -21.95 0.67 17.12
N VAL A 457 -21.23 1.01 16.05
CA VAL A 457 -21.63 0.74 14.67
C VAL A 457 -20.59 -0.21 14.09
N ALA A 458 -21.02 -1.41 13.75
CA ALA A 458 -20.13 -2.46 13.27
C ALA A 458 -20.46 -2.88 11.85
N THR A 459 -19.41 -3.07 11.06
CA THR A 459 -19.46 -3.56 9.68
C THR A 459 -18.54 -4.75 9.54
N VAL A 460 -18.96 -5.77 8.78
CA VAL A 460 -18.15 -6.97 8.51
C VAL A 460 -18.07 -7.24 7.02
N LEU A 461 -16.89 -7.61 6.58
CA LEU A 461 -16.59 -8.24 5.29
C LEU A 461 -16.29 -9.71 5.58
N ALA A 462 -17.09 -10.61 5.04
CA ALA A 462 -16.95 -12.05 5.26
C ALA A 462 -17.61 -12.82 4.12
N ALA A 463 -17.14 -14.02 3.88
CA ALA A 463 -17.72 -14.99 2.96
C ALA A 463 -17.64 -16.39 3.57
N ASP A 464 -18.49 -17.29 3.12
CA ASP A 464 -18.52 -18.70 3.59
C ASP A 464 -17.27 -19.49 3.17
N ASP A 465 -16.60 -19.02 2.12
CA ASP A 465 -15.33 -19.57 1.62
C ASP A 465 -14.31 -18.45 1.46
N PRO A 466 -13.08 -18.56 2.01
CA PRO A 466 -12.03 -17.57 1.80
C PRO A 466 -11.58 -17.43 0.34
N ALA A 467 -11.95 -18.37 -0.55
CA ALA A 467 -11.75 -18.29 -2.00
C ALA A 467 -12.86 -17.49 -2.73
N ALA A 468 -13.93 -17.09 -2.03
CA ALA A 468 -14.99 -16.28 -2.61
C ALA A 468 -14.44 -14.94 -3.10
N HIS A 469 -14.88 -14.53 -4.30
CA HIS A 469 -14.41 -13.33 -4.98
C HIS A 469 -15.51 -12.72 -5.84
N ASN A 470 -15.35 -11.45 -6.19
CA ASN A 470 -16.24 -10.74 -7.07
C ASN A 470 -15.90 -11.02 -8.53
N THR A 471 -16.91 -11.17 -9.37
CA THR A 471 -16.80 -11.39 -10.82
C THR A 471 -17.64 -10.38 -11.57
N PHE A 472 -17.42 -10.23 -12.88
CA PHE A 472 -18.23 -9.32 -13.72
C PHE A 472 -19.71 -9.74 -13.83
N ASP A 473 -20.05 -10.98 -13.49
CA ASP A 473 -21.42 -11.50 -13.44
C ASP A 473 -22.02 -11.45 -12.02
N ALA A 474 -21.16 -11.39 -10.98
CA ALA A 474 -21.53 -11.29 -9.59
C ALA A 474 -20.61 -10.28 -8.86
N PRO A 475 -20.78 -8.96 -9.11
CA PRO A 475 -19.84 -7.94 -8.66
C PRO A 475 -19.83 -7.69 -7.15
N ASP A 476 -20.87 -8.12 -6.45
CA ASP A 476 -21.06 -7.93 -5.01
C ASP A 476 -21.16 -9.27 -4.23
N ALA A 477 -20.58 -10.36 -4.77
CA ALA A 477 -20.57 -11.67 -4.11
C ALA A 477 -19.89 -11.59 -2.74
N VAL A 478 -18.86 -10.75 -2.60
CA VAL A 478 -18.20 -10.39 -1.35
C VAL A 478 -18.29 -8.88 -1.17
N ALA A 479 -19.16 -8.45 -0.25
CA ALA A 479 -19.40 -7.04 0.04
C ALA A 479 -19.60 -6.81 1.55
N PRO A 480 -19.33 -5.60 2.06
CA PRO A 480 -19.54 -5.26 3.47
C PRO A 480 -21.02 -5.31 3.85
N ARG A 481 -21.29 -5.78 5.07
CA ARG A 481 -22.63 -5.80 5.66
C ARG A 481 -22.56 -5.43 7.14
N PRO A 482 -23.69 -5.02 7.76
CA PRO A 482 -23.74 -4.83 9.21
C PRO A 482 -23.32 -6.09 9.96
N LEU A 483 -22.59 -5.91 11.07
CA LEU A 483 -22.27 -6.95 12.02
C LEU A 483 -23.20 -6.79 13.24
N ASP A 484 -24.12 -7.72 13.39
CA ASP A 484 -25.06 -7.74 14.53
C ASP A 484 -24.41 -8.31 15.80
N GLY A 485 -25.04 -8.07 16.95
CA GLY A 485 -24.63 -8.66 18.24
C GLY A 485 -23.39 -8.02 18.87
N VAL A 486 -22.84 -6.96 18.29
CA VAL A 486 -21.75 -6.21 18.93
C VAL A 486 -22.31 -5.39 20.09
N THR A 487 -21.70 -5.54 21.27
CA THR A 487 -22.13 -4.84 22.49
C THR A 487 -20.97 -4.13 23.17
N VAL A 488 -21.31 -3.04 23.86
CA VAL A 488 -20.40 -2.38 24.81
C VAL A 488 -21.12 -2.31 26.17
N THR A 489 -20.59 -3.01 27.14
CA THR A 489 -21.12 -3.04 28.51
C THR A 489 -20.01 -2.78 29.49
N ASP A 490 -20.18 -1.78 30.36
CA ASP A 490 -19.16 -1.35 31.35
C ASP A 490 -17.77 -1.11 30.74
N GLY A 491 -17.73 -0.51 29.54
CA GLY A 491 -16.50 -0.23 28.79
C GLY A 491 -15.89 -1.46 28.11
N VAL A 492 -16.56 -2.59 28.10
CA VAL A 492 -16.10 -3.82 27.44
C VAL A 492 -16.83 -4.02 26.13
N LEU A 493 -16.11 -3.95 25.03
CA LEU A 493 -16.57 -4.34 23.68
C LEU A 493 -16.54 -5.87 23.59
N THR A 494 -17.66 -6.46 23.17
CA THR A 494 -17.76 -7.90 22.86
C THR A 494 -18.37 -8.07 21.46
N ALA A 495 -17.78 -8.94 20.65
CA ALA A 495 -18.26 -9.28 19.32
C ALA A 495 -17.99 -10.76 19.01
N GLU A 496 -18.83 -11.35 18.18
CA GLU A 496 -18.61 -12.64 17.56
C GLU A 496 -18.36 -12.42 16.05
N LEU A 497 -17.16 -12.77 15.60
CA LEU A 497 -16.76 -12.63 14.20
C LEU A 497 -17.04 -13.93 13.46
N PRO A 498 -17.65 -13.89 12.26
CA PRO A 498 -17.75 -15.06 11.40
C PRO A 498 -16.39 -15.67 11.07
N PRO A 499 -16.31 -16.90 10.56
CA PRO A 499 -15.09 -17.43 9.96
C PRO A 499 -14.59 -16.53 8.85
N ALA A 500 -13.26 -16.47 8.64
CA ALA A 500 -12.59 -15.72 7.58
C ALA A 500 -13.19 -14.30 7.41
N ALA A 501 -13.22 -13.49 8.49
CA ALA A 501 -13.90 -12.21 8.51
C ALA A 501 -12.99 -11.06 8.90
N PHE A 502 -13.21 -9.91 8.26
CA PHE A 502 -12.67 -8.61 8.68
C PHE A 502 -13.84 -7.71 9.13
N ALA A 503 -13.75 -7.16 10.33
CA ALA A 503 -14.76 -6.27 10.88
C ALA A 503 -14.17 -4.98 11.40
N THR A 504 -14.95 -3.89 11.31
CA THR A 504 -14.63 -2.63 11.95
C THR A 504 -15.79 -2.24 12.89
N VAL A 505 -15.45 -1.76 14.09
CA VAL A 505 -16.40 -1.24 15.07
C VAL A 505 -16.04 0.20 15.37
N ARG A 506 -16.95 1.11 15.01
CA ARG A 506 -16.85 2.54 15.33
C ARG A 506 -17.64 2.83 16.58
N LEU A 507 -17.00 3.55 17.51
CA LEU A 507 -17.56 3.96 18.78
C LEU A 507 -17.47 5.47 18.93
N THR A 508 -18.42 6.08 19.64
CA THR A 508 -18.40 7.50 19.99
C THR A 508 -17.80 7.68 21.38
N LEU A 509 -16.81 8.56 21.54
CA LEU A 509 -16.28 8.94 22.84
C LEU A 509 -17.28 9.85 23.55
N ALA A 510 -17.59 9.54 24.81
CA ALA A 510 -18.35 10.45 25.64
C ALA A 510 -17.58 11.76 25.85
N SER A 511 -18.30 12.86 25.77
CA SER A 511 -17.78 14.23 25.98
C SER A 511 -17.34 14.46 27.44
#